data_93058642c4133dafa781ae008e4b5d3c
#
_entry.id   93058642c4133dafa781ae008e4b5d3c
#
_cell.length_a   1.000
_cell.length_b   1.000
_cell.length_c   1.000
_cell.angle_alpha   90.00
_cell.angle_beta   90.00
_cell.angle_gamma   90.00
#
_symmetry.space_group_name_H-M   'P 1'
#
loop_
_entity.id
_entity.type
_entity.pdbx_description
1 polymer ?
#
loop_
_entity_poly.entity_id
_entity_poly.type
_entity_poly.pdbx_seq_one_letter_code
_entity_poly.pdbx_strand_id
1 'polypeptide(L)'
;MSDSRRGLRTVPSTLARGRDRVTGVFQHRYPTVAVTGMTGVGKTELVDHLAGRPRRDDPSEAGSAVMERRVRRDRRLRGFRFRVVPGENAATRLGALDEVFHDDPVDGVLHVVANGHATGRRPAGTTGAVEVDREEQLARELEDWTVTAHRIASMAVRRPRPTWLVVVVVVTKVDLFLDEPGGIDEVVRSYSPGSGTPFGDRLDELRALAGAAKLSIDVLPACSRLDPGSPLSAKQRDAYLAALEARMGQLAGHV
;
A
#
# COMPACT_ATOMS: atom_id res chain seq x y z
N MET A 1 -40.76 63.17 24.20
CA MET A 1 -39.96 62.79 23.03
C MET A 1 -39.11 61.62 23.43
N SER A 2 -39.61 60.40 23.17
CA SER A 2 -39.07 59.14 23.62
C SER A 2 -38.39 58.44 22.44
N ASP A 3 -37.12 58.21 22.53
CA ASP A 3 -36.36 57.48 21.52
C ASP A 3 -36.14 56.03 21.99
N SER A 4 -36.82 55.08 21.36
CA SER A 4 -36.80 53.66 21.68
C SER A 4 -35.80 52.97 20.74
N ARG A 5 -34.57 52.76 21.19
CA ARG A 5 -33.59 51.88 20.51
C ARG A 5 -33.89 50.42 20.81
N ARG A 6 -34.45 49.72 19.83
CA ARG A 6 -34.56 48.25 19.83
C ARG A 6 -33.20 47.61 19.64
N GLY A 7 -32.73 46.90 20.67
CA GLY A 7 -31.57 46.06 20.61
C GLY A 7 -31.81 44.81 19.75
N LEU A 8 -31.02 44.62 18.71
CA LEU A 8 -30.91 43.37 17.95
C LEU A 8 -30.30 42.29 18.86
N ARG A 9 -31.10 41.29 19.20
CA ARG A 9 -30.63 40.10 19.87
C ARG A 9 -29.86 39.24 18.85
N THR A 10 -28.56 39.10 19.08
CA THR A 10 -27.69 38.15 18.36
C THR A 10 -28.05 36.72 18.78
N VAL A 11 -28.55 35.93 17.85
CA VAL A 11 -28.84 34.51 18.05
C VAL A 11 -27.50 33.74 18.09
N PRO A 12 -27.23 32.91 19.08
CA PRO A 12 -25.95 32.22 19.17
C PRO A 12 -25.82 31.13 18.10
N SER A 13 -24.67 31.09 17.45
CA SER A 13 -24.27 30.22 16.32
C SER A 13 -24.05 28.73 16.69
N THR A 14 -24.89 28.19 17.58
CA THR A 14 -24.80 26.77 18.00
C THR A 14 -25.38 25.77 16.99
N LEU A 15 -26.12 26.24 15.99
CA LEU A 15 -26.71 25.38 14.94
C LEU A 15 -25.73 24.98 13.81
N ALA A 16 -24.59 25.68 13.67
CA ALA A 16 -23.62 25.37 12.61
C ALA A 16 -22.78 24.11 12.93
N ARG A 17 -22.49 23.83 14.21
CA ARG A 17 -21.69 22.64 14.62
C ARG A 17 -22.44 21.31 14.52
N GLY A 18 -23.76 21.32 14.43
CA GLY A 18 -24.56 20.10 14.30
C GLY A 18 -24.64 19.58 12.84
N ARG A 19 -24.54 20.47 11.87
CA ARG A 19 -24.64 20.10 10.44
C ARG A 19 -23.39 19.37 9.94
N ASP A 20 -22.21 19.77 10.40
CA ASP A 20 -20.94 19.11 9.99
C ASP A 20 -20.81 17.69 10.54
N ARG A 21 -21.45 17.38 11.67
CA ARG A 21 -21.45 16.01 12.23
C ARG A 21 -22.42 15.06 11.53
N VAL A 22 -23.53 15.57 10.98
CA VAL A 22 -24.54 14.73 10.31
C VAL A 22 -24.17 14.46 8.86
N THR A 23 -23.49 15.38 8.18
CA THR A 23 -22.99 15.17 6.81
C THR A 23 -21.80 14.20 6.77
N GLY A 24 -21.03 14.06 7.85
CA GLY A 24 -19.93 13.09 7.95
C GLY A 24 -20.37 11.63 8.03
N VAL A 25 -21.61 11.33 8.44
CA VAL A 25 -22.13 9.97 8.60
C VAL A 25 -22.53 9.32 7.27
N PHE A 26 -22.80 10.11 6.22
CA PHE A 26 -23.22 9.60 4.92
C PHE A 26 -22.17 9.72 3.81
N GLN A 27 -21.00 10.28 4.07
CA GLN A 27 -19.89 10.15 3.12
C GLN A 27 -19.29 8.75 3.27
N HIS A 28 -19.62 7.85 2.36
CA HIS A 28 -18.91 6.59 2.15
C HIS A 28 -17.45 6.93 1.82
N ARG A 29 -16.65 7.07 2.86
CA ARG A 29 -15.23 7.37 2.73
C ARG A 29 -14.54 6.08 2.33
N TYR A 30 -14.18 5.96 1.07
CA TYR A 30 -13.36 4.83 0.61
C TYR A 30 -12.09 4.77 1.45
N PRO A 31 -11.72 3.59 1.99
CA PRO A 31 -10.49 3.43 2.71
C PRO A 31 -9.30 3.84 1.84
N THR A 32 -8.35 4.51 2.46
CA THR A 32 -7.11 4.95 1.84
C THR A 32 -6.02 3.94 2.13
N VAL A 33 -5.35 3.46 1.10
CA VAL A 33 -4.31 2.44 1.18
C VAL A 33 -3.01 3.02 0.65
N ALA A 34 -1.96 3.03 1.48
CA ALA A 34 -0.61 3.34 1.03
C ALA A 34 -0.02 2.12 0.31
N VAL A 35 0.63 2.36 -0.81
CA VAL A 35 1.36 1.32 -1.55
C VAL A 35 2.84 1.66 -1.48
N THR A 36 3.58 0.87 -0.73
CA THR A 36 5.00 1.05 -0.43
C THR A 36 5.83 -0.08 -1.04
N GLY A 37 7.13 0.02 -0.99
CA GLY A 37 8.07 -0.94 -1.57
C GLY A 37 9.12 -0.22 -2.43
N MET A 38 10.26 -0.85 -2.66
CA MET A 38 11.36 -0.28 -3.44
C MET A 38 11.00 -0.09 -4.92
N THR A 39 11.85 0.58 -5.67
CA THR A 39 11.71 0.76 -7.11
C THR A 39 11.80 -0.59 -7.83
N GLY A 40 10.99 -0.76 -8.89
CA GLY A 40 11.05 -1.94 -9.75
C GLY A 40 10.32 -3.18 -9.25
N VAL A 41 9.69 -3.15 -8.06
CA VAL A 41 8.90 -4.29 -7.55
C VAL A 41 7.51 -4.43 -8.15
N GLY A 42 7.06 -3.50 -9.02
CA GLY A 42 5.77 -3.61 -9.71
C GLY A 42 4.60 -2.89 -9.04
N LYS A 43 4.84 -1.94 -8.13
CA LYS A 43 3.77 -1.19 -7.41
C LYS A 43 2.72 -0.57 -8.33
N THR A 44 3.16 0.23 -9.30
CA THR A 44 2.26 0.95 -10.22
C THR A 44 1.41 -0.01 -11.04
N GLU A 45 2.02 -1.08 -11.54
CA GLU A 45 1.35 -2.09 -12.35
C GLU A 45 0.30 -2.85 -11.54
N LEU A 46 0.63 -3.24 -10.30
CA LEU A 46 -0.29 -3.85 -9.36
C LEU A 46 -1.49 -2.95 -9.08
N VAL A 47 -1.24 -1.67 -8.78
CA VAL A 47 -2.30 -0.70 -8.45
C VAL A 47 -3.16 -0.38 -9.67
N ASP A 48 -2.60 -0.25 -10.86
CA ASP A 48 -3.38 -0.02 -12.08
C ASP A 48 -4.29 -1.22 -12.35
N HIS A 49 -3.82 -2.47 -12.11
CA HIS A 49 -4.67 -3.66 -12.18
C HIS A 49 -5.80 -3.60 -11.14
N LEU A 50 -5.47 -3.39 -9.87
CA LEU A 50 -6.45 -3.27 -8.79
C LEU A 50 -7.44 -2.11 -8.99
N ALA A 51 -7.02 -1.03 -9.64
CA ALA A 51 -7.87 0.10 -9.99
C ALA A 51 -8.75 -0.14 -11.23
N GLY A 52 -8.63 -1.30 -11.89
CA GLY A 52 -9.36 -1.64 -13.11
C GLY A 52 -8.98 -0.73 -14.30
N ARG A 53 -7.75 -0.23 -14.36
CA ARG A 53 -7.27 0.60 -15.45
C ARG A 53 -6.75 -0.25 -16.59
N PRO A 54 -6.94 0.19 -17.84
CA PRO A 54 -6.30 -0.48 -18.96
C PRO A 54 -4.78 -0.41 -18.82
N ARG A 55 -4.13 -1.48 -19.22
CA ARG A 55 -2.67 -1.58 -19.25
C ARG A 55 -2.10 -0.46 -20.13
N ARG A 56 -1.03 0.15 -19.68
CA ARG A 56 -0.21 1.02 -20.53
C ARG A 56 0.68 0.12 -21.37
N ASP A 57 0.57 0.24 -22.70
CA ASP A 57 1.40 -0.53 -23.64
C ASP A 57 2.85 -0.04 -23.66
N ASP A 58 3.09 1.16 -23.19
CA ASP A 58 4.41 1.73 -23.01
C ASP A 58 4.68 1.91 -21.51
N PRO A 59 5.45 1.02 -20.87
CA PRO A 59 5.95 1.27 -19.54
C PRO A 59 6.90 2.46 -19.65
N SER A 60 6.42 3.66 -19.42
CA SER A 60 7.32 4.78 -19.24
C SER A 60 8.32 4.37 -18.18
N GLU A 61 9.57 4.18 -18.56
CA GLU A 61 10.69 3.83 -17.67
C GLU A 61 10.93 4.91 -16.60
N ALA A 62 10.15 6.01 -16.70
CA ALA A 62 10.09 7.05 -15.73
C ALA A 62 9.27 6.58 -14.52
N GLY A 63 9.94 6.09 -13.50
CA GLY A 63 9.33 5.92 -12.18
C GLY A 63 8.71 7.22 -11.72
N SER A 64 7.64 7.12 -10.95
CA SER A 64 6.96 8.28 -10.45
C SER A 64 7.83 8.95 -9.39
N ALA A 65 8.37 10.13 -9.72
CA ALA A 65 9.06 10.98 -8.75
C ALA A 65 8.09 11.63 -7.74
N VAL A 66 6.78 11.48 -7.97
CA VAL A 66 5.71 12.09 -7.16
C VAL A 66 4.74 11.00 -6.72
N MET A 67 4.15 11.16 -5.53
CA MET A 67 3.12 10.25 -5.04
C MET A 67 1.94 10.20 -5.99
N GLU A 68 1.64 9.01 -6.49
CA GLU A 68 0.52 8.79 -7.38
C GLU A 68 -0.75 8.45 -6.58
N ARG A 69 -1.85 9.06 -6.98
CA ARG A 69 -3.17 8.79 -6.40
C ARG A 69 -4.03 8.04 -7.39
N ARG A 70 -4.59 6.90 -6.96
CA ARG A 70 -5.48 6.06 -7.77
C ARG A 70 -6.77 5.79 -7.01
N VAL A 71 -7.88 5.71 -7.71
CA VAL A 71 -9.19 5.43 -7.10
C VAL A 71 -9.83 4.28 -7.86
N ARG A 72 -10.23 3.23 -7.14
CA ARG A 72 -11.14 2.20 -7.63
C ARG A 72 -12.54 2.50 -7.12
N ARG A 73 -13.53 2.39 -8.00
CA ARG A 73 -14.95 2.44 -7.64
C ARG A 73 -15.66 1.25 -8.29
N ASP A 74 -16.38 0.48 -7.50
CA ASP A 74 -17.29 -0.53 -8.00
C ASP A 74 -18.70 0.06 -8.15
N ARG A 75 -19.55 -0.59 -8.99
CA ARG A 75 -20.96 -0.22 -9.18
C ARG A 75 -21.78 -0.23 -7.88
N ARG A 76 -21.31 -0.95 -6.85
CA ARG A 76 -21.91 -1.01 -5.50
C ARG A 76 -21.39 0.04 -4.54
N LEU A 77 -20.79 1.12 -5.02
CA LEU A 77 -20.15 2.19 -4.22
C LEU A 77 -19.03 1.68 -3.28
N ARG A 78 -18.46 0.50 -3.57
CA ARG A 78 -17.29 -0.02 -2.88
C ARG A 78 -16.04 0.41 -3.63
N GLY A 79 -14.98 0.71 -2.91
CA GLY A 79 -13.75 1.12 -3.57
C GLY A 79 -12.62 1.41 -2.61
N PHE A 80 -11.47 1.73 -3.19
CA PHE A 80 -10.25 2.08 -2.48
C PHE A 80 -9.63 3.33 -3.08
N ARG A 81 -8.92 4.07 -2.25
CA ARG A 81 -8.01 5.14 -2.67
C ARG A 81 -6.60 4.66 -2.46
N PHE A 82 -5.85 4.49 -3.52
CA PHE A 82 -4.43 4.12 -3.44
C PHE A 82 -3.56 5.36 -3.48
N ARG A 83 -2.56 5.38 -2.61
CA ARG A 83 -1.46 6.34 -2.61
C ARG A 83 -0.16 5.58 -2.83
N VAL A 84 0.37 5.67 -4.02
CA VAL A 84 1.61 4.97 -4.38
C VAL A 84 2.80 5.82 -3.99
N VAL A 85 3.57 5.34 -3.03
CA VAL A 85 4.79 6.01 -2.55
C VAL A 85 5.91 5.80 -3.58
N PRO A 86 6.61 6.88 -4.00
CA PRO A 86 7.74 6.77 -4.91
C PRO A 86 8.85 5.92 -4.28
N GLY A 87 9.49 5.08 -5.09
CA GLY A 87 10.57 4.20 -4.64
C GLY A 87 11.98 4.72 -4.89
N GLU A 88 12.13 5.79 -5.69
CA GLU A 88 13.41 6.13 -6.29
C GLU A 88 14.29 7.08 -5.49
N ASN A 89 13.75 8.18 -5.05
CA ASN A 89 14.51 9.21 -4.36
C ASN A 89 14.25 9.13 -2.86
N ALA A 90 15.29 8.90 -2.08
CA ALA A 90 15.18 8.74 -0.63
C ALA A 90 14.47 9.94 0.04
N ALA A 91 14.81 11.17 -0.33
CA ALA A 91 14.19 12.37 0.25
C ALA A 91 12.71 12.49 -0.12
N THR A 92 12.36 12.33 -1.41
CA THR A 92 10.98 12.34 -1.89
C THR A 92 10.16 11.22 -1.26
N ARG A 93 10.77 10.03 -1.12
CA ARG A 93 10.16 8.88 -0.50
C ARG A 93 9.85 9.11 0.98
N LEU A 94 10.81 9.64 1.75
CA LEU A 94 10.60 9.94 3.17
C LEU A 94 9.48 10.95 3.36
N GLY A 95 9.43 12.03 2.56
CA GLY A 95 8.34 13.00 2.59
C GLY A 95 6.98 12.37 2.25
N ALA A 96 6.92 11.49 1.25
CA ALA A 96 5.69 10.78 0.91
C ALA A 96 5.24 9.78 2.00
N LEU A 97 6.19 9.11 2.68
CA LEU A 97 5.89 8.26 3.83
C LEU A 97 5.36 9.09 5.01
N ASP A 98 5.94 10.26 5.27
CA ASP A 98 5.45 11.15 6.31
C ASP A 98 4.04 11.66 5.99
N GLU A 99 3.74 12.01 4.73
CA GLU A 99 2.40 12.39 4.29
C GLU A 99 1.37 11.28 4.56
N VAL A 100 1.66 10.03 4.18
CA VAL A 100 0.70 8.92 4.30
C VAL A 100 0.56 8.36 5.71
N PHE A 101 1.55 8.53 6.57
CA PHE A 101 1.53 7.97 7.93
C PHE A 101 1.32 9.01 9.03
N HIS A 102 1.65 10.29 8.79
CA HIS A 102 1.55 11.34 9.79
C HIS A 102 0.52 12.41 9.45
N ASP A 103 0.59 13.01 8.25
CA ASP A 103 -0.23 14.17 7.89
C ASP A 103 -1.67 13.77 7.54
N ASP A 104 -1.84 12.76 6.68
CA ASP A 104 -3.14 12.21 6.31
C ASP A 104 -3.10 10.67 6.39
N PRO A 105 -3.20 10.13 7.61
CA PRO A 105 -2.99 8.71 7.89
C PRO A 105 -3.93 7.80 7.14
N VAL A 106 -3.36 6.73 6.57
CA VAL A 106 -4.06 5.70 5.78
C VAL A 106 -4.77 4.68 6.66
N ASP A 107 -5.71 3.95 6.06
CA ASP A 107 -6.47 2.88 6.71
C ASP A 107 -5.81 1.51 6.52
N GLY A 108 -4.93 1.37 5.51
CA GLY A 108 -4.20 0.15 5.21
C GLY A 108 -2.91 0.39 4.44
N VAL A 109 -2.07 -0.64 4.38
CA VAL A 109 -0.79 -0.63 3.67
C VAL A 109 -0.70 -1.87 2.78
N LEU A 110 -0.34 -1.69 1.52
CA LEU A 110 0.18 -2.73 0.65
C LEU A 110 1.69 -2.51 0.53
N HIS A 111 2.47 -3.38 1.16
CA HIS A 111 3.92 -3.35 1.00
C HIS A 111 4.32 -4.37 -0.06
N VAL A 112 4.91 -3.91 -1.15
CA VAL A 112 5.20 -4.72 -2.34
C VAL A 112 6.67 -5.10 -2.36
N VAL A 113 6.94 -6.39 -2.44
CA VAL A 113 8.27 -7.01 -2.58
C VAL A 113 8.30 -7.90 -3.82
N ALA A 114 9.47 -8.24 -4.33
CA ALA A 114 9.65 -9.04 -5.53
C ALA A 114 10.64 -10.21 -5.35
N ASN A 115 10.92 -10.61 -4.11
CA ASN A 115 11.83 -11.69 -3.76
C ASN A 115 13.21 -11.58 -4.44
N GLY A 116 13.76 -10.36 -4.43
CA GLY A 116 15.04 -10.08 -5.08
C GLY A 116 14.98 -10.02 -6.62
N HIS A 117 13.78 -9.94 -7.20
CA HIS A 117 13.58 -9.78 -8.65
C HIS A 117 13.09 -8.37 -9.03
N ALA A 118 13.48 -7.34 -8.28
CA ALA A 118 13.15 -5.98 -8.65
C ALA A 118 13.82 -5.62 -9.99
N THR A 119 13.05 -5.02 -10.91
CA THR A 119 13.60 -4.59 -12.20
C THR A 119 14.47 -3.37 -11.98
N GLY A 120 15.78 -3.52 -12.19
CA GLY A 120 16.73 -2.42 -12.13
C GLY A 120 16.36 -1.37 -13.17
N ARG A 121 16.41 -0.10 -12.77
CA ARG A 121 16.27 1.00 -13.72
C ARG A 121 17.56 1.16 -14.48
N ARG A 122 17.48 1.25 -15.80
CA ARG A 122 18.63 1.62 -16.63
C ARG A 122 18.87 3.13 -16.50
N PRO A 123 20.08 3.56 -16.11
CA PRO A 123 20.47 4.96 -16.30
C PRO A 123 20.38 5.30 -17.78
N ALA A 124 19.85 6.48 -18.11
CA ALA A 124 19.80 6.93 -19.50
C ALA A 124 21.20 6.87 -20.13
N GLY A 125 21.34 6.14 -21.26
CA GLY A 125 22.60 6.00 -21.99
C GLY A 125 23.43 4.75 -21.68
N THR A 126 22.97 3.83 -20.83
CA THR A 126 23.64 2.54 -20.61
C THR A 126 23.02 1.43 -21.47
N THR A 127 23.81 0.81 -22.33
CA THR A 127 23.48 -0.41 -23.07
C THR A 127 24.03 -1.60 -22.28
N GLY A 128 23.15 -2.42 -21.68
CA GLY A 128 23.49 -3.63 -20.94
C GLY A 128 22.52 -3.87 -19.79
N ALA A 129 22.23 -5.14 -19.47
CA ALA A 129 21.51 -5.48 -18.25
C ALA A 129 22.47 -5.21 -17.07
N VAL A 130 22.07 -4.32 -16.15
CA VAL A 130 22.73 -4.26 -14.84
C VAL A 130 22.18 -5.45 -14.09
N GLU A 131 22.93 -6.53 -14.06
CA GLU A 131 22.65 -7.69 -13.24
C GLU A 131 22.94 -7.29 -11.79
N VAL A 132 21.93 -6.88 -11.07
CA VAL A 132 22.04 -6.62 -9.63
C VAL A 132 21.89 -7.97 -8.94
N ASP A 133 22.85 -8.28 -8.07
CA ASP A 133 22.82 -9.52 -7.29
C ASP A 133 21.51 -9.63 -6.52
N ARG A 134 20.92 -10.83 -6.54
CA ARG A 134 19.64 -11.10 -5.87
C ARG A 134 19.74 -10.89 -4.36
N GLU A 135 20.86 -11.28 -3.75
CA GLU A 135 21.08 -11.09 -2.32
C GLU A 135 21.11 -9.61 -1.95
N GLU A 136 21.77 -8.79 -2.75
CA GLU A 136 21.75 -7.33 -2.60
C GLU A 136 20.34 -6.76 -2.74
N GLN A 137 19.52 -7.27 -3.66
CA GLN A 137 18.14 -6.84 -3.81
C GLN A 137 17.28 -7.24 -2.60
N LEU A 138 17.45 -8.43 -2.05
CA LEU A 138 16.77 -8.87 -0.83
C LEU A 138 17.16 -8.00 0.37
N ALA A 139 18.42 -7.65 0.49
CA ALA A 139 18.88 -6.72 1.53
C ALA A 139 18.23 -5.33 1.39
N ARG A 140 18.10 -4.83 0.17
CA ARG A 140 17.43 -3.55 -0.12
C ARG A 140 15.91 -3.62 0.16
N GLU A 141 15.25 -4.74 -0.13
CA GLU A 141 13.84 -4.94 0.23
C GLU A 141 13.65 -4.90 1.75
N LEU A 142 14.54 -5.53 2.50
CA LEU A 142 14.52 -5.51 3.96
C LEU A 142 14.76 -4.11 4.53
N GLU A 143 15.70 -3.35 3.97
CA GLU A 143 15.94 -1.95 4.35
C GLU A 143 14.71 -1.09 4.07
N ASP A 144 14.11 -1.23 2.88
CA ASP A 144 12.90 -0.53 2.47
C ASP A 144 11.74 -0.80 3.42
N TRP A 145 11.55 -2.06 3.79
CA TRP A 145 10.56 -2.45 4.78
C TRP A 145 10.86 -1.83 6.14
N THR A 146 12.09 -1.87 6.61
CA THR A 146 12.49 -1.34 7.92
C THR A 146 12.11 0.15 8.05
N VAL A 147 12.40 0.96 7.03
CA VAL A 147 12.01 2.38 7.01
C VAL A 147 10.49 2.53 7.05
N THR A 148 9.76 1.73 6.28
CA THR A 148 8.30 1.76 6.22
C THR A 148 7.69 1.33 7.56
N ALA A 149 8.19 0.26 8.15
CA ALA A 149 7.73 -0.29 9.43
C ALA A 149 7.87 0.72 10.58
N HIS A 150 8.96 1.48 10.64
CA HIS A 150 9.14 2.55 11.63
C HIS A 150 8.07 3.63 11.50
N ARG A 151 7.67 4.01 10.29
CA ARG A 151 6.58 4.99 10.06
C ARG A 151 5.23 4.44 10.48
N ILE A 152 4.96 3.17 10.17
CA ILE A 152 3.73 2.47 10.61
C ILE A 152 3.66 2.42 12.14
N ALA A 153 4.73 2.00 12.81
CA ALA A 153 4.79 1.95 14.27
C ALA A 153 4.54 3.33 14.89
N SER A 154 5.21 4.36 14.39
CA SER A 154 5.03 5.74 14.87
C SER A 154 3.58 6.23 14.70
N MET A 155 2.94 5.93 13.57
CA MET A 155 1.54 6.25 13.33
C MET A 155 0.62 5.50 14.32
N ALA A 156 0.85 4.20 14.53
CA ALA A 156 0.04 3.36 15.40
C ALA A 156 0.06 3.85 16.87
N VAL A 157 1.21 4.34 17.33
CA VAL A 157 1.37 4.91 18.68
C VAL A 157 0.63 6.23 18.83
N ARG A 158 0.65 7.09 17.81
CA ARG A 158 0.06 8.44 17.88
C ARG A 158 -1.45 8.49 17.73
N ARG A 159 -2.08 7.45 17.19
CA ARG A 159 -3.54 7.43 17.01
C ARG A 159 -4.26 7.19 18.34
N PRO A 160 -5.12 8.12 18.80
CA PRO A 160 -5.82 8.01 20.09
C PRO A 160 -6.93 6.96 20.10
N ARG A 161 -7.32 6.42 18.95
CA ARG A 161 -8.35 5.37 18.82
C ARG A 161 -7.73 4.08 18.30
N PRO A 162 -8.18 2.91 18.78
CA PRO A 162 -7.79 1.63 18.19
C PRO A 162 -8.39 1.56 16.79
N THR A 163 -7.69 2.06 15.81
CA THR A 163 -8.00 1.85 14.42
C THR A 163 -7.21 0.62 13.98
N TRP A 164 -7.90 -0.38 13.47
CA TRP A 164 -7.24 -1.51 12.84
C TRP A 164 -6.47 -1.00 11.64
N LEU A 165 -5.17 -1.14 11.68
CA LEU A 165 -4.33 -0.98 10.52
C LEU A 165 -4.10 -2.35 9.92
N VAL A 166 -4.32 -2.46 8.64
CA VAL A 166 -4.04 -3.68 7.90
C VAL A 166 -2.83 -3.46 7.04
N VAL A 167 -1.87 -4.35 7.19
CA VAL A 167 -0.69 -4.45 6.35
C VAL A 167 -0.80 -5.74 5.54
N VAL A 168 -0.77 -5.62 4.22
CA VAL A 168 -0.64 -6.76 3.32
C VAL A 168 0.73 -6.66 2.66
N VAL A 169 1.61 -7.62 2.93
CA VAL A 169 2.83 -7.80 2.15
C VAL A 169 2.46 -8.53 0.88
N VAL A 170 2.73 -7.92 -0.27
CA VAL A 170 2.42 -8.50 -1.58
C VAL A 170 3.71 -8.94 -2.24
N VAL A 171 3.91 -10.25 -2.34
CA VAL A 171 5.03 -10.85 -3.07
C VAL A 171 4.66 -10.90 -4.54
N THR A 172 5.26 -10.01 -5.33
CA THR A 172 4.99 -9.90 -6.77
C THR A 172 5.94 -10.71 -7.63
N LYS A 173 5.65 -10.76 -8.93
CA LYS A 173 6.49 -11.46 -9.93
C LYS A 173 6.69 -12.94 -9.62
N VAL A 174 5.65 -13.56 -9.06
CA VAL A 174 5.71 -14.98 -8.65
C VAL A 174 5.98 -15.94 -9.79
N ASP A 175 5.82 -15.50 -11.02
CA ASP A 175 6.18 -16.22 -12.23
C ASP A 175 7.70 -16.43 -12.41
N LEU A 176 8.53 -15.62 -11.74
CA LEU A 176 9.98 -15.69 -11.86
C LEU A 176 10.64 -16.73 -10.92
N PHE A 177 9.90 -17.22 -9.94
CA PHE A 177 10.43 -18.16 -8.93
C PHE A 177 9.53 -19.37 -8.67
N LEU A 178 8.69 -19.73 -9.64
CA LEU A 178 7.85 -20.93 -9.58
C LEU A 178 8.68 -22.22 -9.42
N ASP A 179 9.84 -22.27 -10.09
CA ASP A 179 10.73 -23.42 -10.11
C ASP A 179 11.74 -23.42 -8.96
N GLU A 180 11.66 -22.45 -8.05
CA GLU A 180 12.52 -22.45 -6.85
C GLU A 180 12.10 -23.57 -5.86
N PRO A 181 13.03 -24.07 -5.05
CA PRO A 181 12.72 -25.05 -4.02
C PRO A 181 11.60 -24.54 -3.09
N GLY A 182 10.55 -25.34 -2.94
CA GLY A 182 9.36 -24.96 -2.17
C GLY A 182 8.37 -24.04 -2.88
N GLY A 183 8.73 -23.50 -4.06
CA GLY A 183 7.85 -22.71 -4.92
C GLY A 183 7.33 -21.43 -4.25
N ILE A 184 6.20 -20.96 -4.74
CA ILE A 184 5.57 -19.72 -4.26
C ILE A 184 5.22 -19.78 -2.77
N ASP A 185 4.76 -20.93 -2.28
CA ASP A 185 4.31 -21.07 -0.88
C ASP A 185 5.47 -20.91 0.10
N GLU A 186 6.67 -21.40 -0.24
CA GLU A 186 7.85 -21.21 0.58
C GLU A 186 8.31 -19.76 0.60
N VAL A 187 8.30 -19.11 -0.56
CA VAL A 187 8.63 -17.68 -0.66
C VAL A 187 7.63 -16.85 0.14
N VAL A 188 6.33 -17.07 -0.02
CA VAL A 188 5.29 -16.35 0.76
C VAL A 188 5.48 -16.58 2.26
N ARG A 189 5.82 -17.82 2.66
CA ARG A 189 6.10 -18.14 4.06
C ARG A 189 7.33 -17.39 4.58
N SER A 190 8.38 -17.26 3.78
CA SER A 190 9.60 -16.54 4.17
C SER A 190 9.36 -15.04 4.46
N TYR A 191 8.34 -14.44 3.86
CA TYR A 191 7.90 -13.08 4.13
C TYR A 191 6.82 -12.99 5.22
N SER A 192 6.48 -14.09 5.90
CA SER A 192 5.41 -14.10 6.90
C SER A 192 5.94 -13.91 8.32
N PRO A 193 5.14 -13.33 9.23
CA PRO A 193 5.48 -13.29 10.66
C PRO A 193 5.72 -14.71 11.19
N GLY A 194 6.72 -14.85 12.04
CA GLY A 194 7.11 -16.16 12.63
C GLY A 194 7.85 -17.09 11.68
N SER A 195 8.28 -16.63 10.52
CA SER A 195 9.06 -17.46 9.57
C SER A 195 10.50 -17.75 10.01
N GLY A 196 11.05 -16.95 10.93
CA GLY A 196 12.47 -17.01 11.33
C GLY A 196 13.41 -16.45 10.27
N THR A 197 12.90 -15.78 9.25
CA THR A 197 13.71 -15.04 8.28
C THR A 197 13.93 -13.59 8.73
N PRO A 198 14.97 -12.90 8.24
CA PRO A 198 15.18 -11.49 8.58
C PRO A 198 13.97 -10.58 8.28
N PHE A 199 13.20 -10.88 7.23
CA PHE A 199 11.99 -10.12 6.90
C PHE A 199 10.84 -10.45 7.86
N GLY A 200 10.64 -11.73 8.17
CA GLY A 200 9.64 -12.18 9.15
C GLY A 200 9.89 -11.61 10.54
N ASP A 201 11.15 -11.59 10.99
CA ASP A 201 11.54 -11.01 12.28
C ASP A 201 11.18 -9.50 12.35
N ARG A 202 11.35 -8.75 11.25
CA ARG A 202 10.94 -7.35 11.18
C ARG A 202 9.41 -7.15 11.21
N LEU A 203 8.65 -8.11 10.68
CA LEU A 203 7.20 -8.10 10.81
C LEU A 203 6.76 -8.36 12.26
N ASP A 204 7.42 -9.30 12.94
CA ASP A 204 7.14 -9.59 14.35
C ASP A 204 7.53 -8.41 15.25
N GLU A 205 8.64 -7.73 14.97
CA GLU A 205 9.04 -6.49 15.64
C GLU A 205 7.95 -5.40 15.47
N LEU A 206 7.46 -5.20 14.25
CA LEU A 206 6.38 -4.25 14.00
C LEU A 206 5.12 -4.60 14.81
N ARG A 207 4.73 -5.88 14.87
CA ARG A 207 3.58 -6.34 15.67
C ARG A 207 3.76 -6.05 17.15
N ALA A 208 4.97 -6.24 17.66
CA ALA A 208 5.30 -5.95 19.05
C ALA A 208 5.22 -4.43 19.34
N LEU A 209 5.77 -3.59 18.46
CA LEU A 209 5.78 -2.13 18.62
C LEU A 209 4.39 -1.50 18.46
N ALA A 210 3.62 -1.92 17.47
CA ALA A 210 2.29 -1.37 17.21
C ALA A 210 1.21 -1.91 18.15
N GLY A 211 1.46 -3.05 18.80
CA GLY A 211 0.50 -3.82 19.57
C GLY A 211 -0.33 -4.74 18.67
N ALA A 212 -0.20 -6.04 18.89
CA ALA A 212 -0.82 -7.10 18.06
C ALA A 212 -2.35 -6.95 17.91
N ALA A 213 -3.02 -6.33 18.89
CA ALA A 213 -4.47 -6.06 18.83
C ALA A 213 -4.86 -4.94 17.85
N LYS A 214 -3.90 -4.15 17.35
CA LYS A 214 -4.16 -3.00 16.47
C LYS A 214 -3.69 -3.23 15.03
N LEU A 215 -2.98 -4.31 14.77
CA LEU A 215 -2.32 -4.57 13.50
C LEU A 215 -2.63 -5.98 13.00
N SER A 216 -3.20 -6.09 11.81
CA SER A 216 -3.27 -7.34 11.06
C SER A 216 -2.20 -7.33 9.96
N ILE A 217 -1.44 -8.41 9.87
CA ILE A 217 -0.44 -8.60 8.80
C ILE A 217 -0.79 -9.86 8.03
N ASP A 218 -0.90 -9.73 6.73
CA ASP A 218 -1.11 -10.83 5.80
C ASP A 218 -0.02 -10.80 4.72
N VAL A 219 0.31 -11.97 4.18
CA VAL A 219 1.26 -12.08 3.06
C VAL A 219 0.60 -12.83 1.93
N LEU A 220 0.56 -12.23 0.76
CA LEU A 220 -0.13 -12.79 -0.40
C LEU A 220 0.73 -12.72 -1.66
N PRO A 221 0.71 -13.76 -2.49
CA PRO A 221 1.36 -13.75 -3.80
C PRO A 221 0.57 -12.91 -4.79
N ALA A 222 1.26 -12.30 -5.75
CA ALA A 222 0.65 -11.62 -6.89
C ALA A 222 1.53 -11.68 -8.13
N CYS A 223 0.89 -11.65 -9.29
CA CYS A 223 1.54 -11.43 -10.56
C CYS A 223 0.67 -10.48 -11.38
N SER A 224 1.12 -9.27 -11.64
CA SER A 224 0.35 -8.28 -12.41
C SER A 224 0.55 -8.45 -13.91
N ARG A 225 1.70 -8.98 -14.31
CA ARG A 225 2.11 -9.17 -15.69
C ARG A 225 2.55 -10.61 -15.91
N LEU A 226 2.13 -11.19 -17.01
CA LEU A 226 2.68 -12.44 -17.54
C LEU A 226 3.48 -12.10 -18.78
N ASP A 227 4.75 -12.42 -18.76
CA ASP A 227 5.58 -12.32 -19.96
C ASP A 227 5.32 -13.52 -20.89
N PRO A 228 5.54 -13.37 -22.22
CA PRO A 228 5.42 -14.49 -23.15
C PRO A 228 6.36 -15.62 -22.71
N GLY A 229 5.79 -16.83 -22.53
CA GLY A 229 6.55 -17.98 -22.04
C GLY A 229 6.60 -18.13 -20.52
N SER A 230 5.92 -17.27 -19.77
CA SER A 230 5.78 -17.44 -18.31
C SER A 230 5.19 -18.80 -17.97
N PRO A 231 5.76 -19.53 -17.02
CA PRO A 231 5.23 -20.81 -16.53
C PRO A 231 3.90 -20.64 -15.79
N LEU A 232 3.58 -19.44 -15.32
CA LEU A 232 2.34 -19.14 -14.63
C LEU A 232 1.18 -18.97 -15.62
N SER A 233 0.11 -19.71 -15.44
CA SER A 233 -1.09 -19.56 -16.28
C SER A 233 -1.86 -18.26 -15.95
N ALA A 234 -2.57 -17.71 -16.94
CA ALA A 234 -3.44 -16.56 -16.74
C ALA A 234 -4.51 -16.81 -15.65
N LYS A 235 -5.02 -18.03 -15.56
CA LYS A 235 -6.00 -18.42 -14.54
C LYS A 235 -5.41 -18.35 -13.13
N GLN A 236 -4.16 -18.78 -12.94
CA GLN A 236 -3.49 -18.70 -11.65
C GLN A 236 -3.20 -17.25 -11.27
N ARG A 237 -2.69 -16.45 -12.21
CA ARG A 237 -2.49 -15.00 -12.01
C ARG A 237 -3.79 -14.34 -11.54
N ASP A 238 -4.90 -14.58 -12.24
CA ASP A 238 -6.18 -13.97 -11.92
C ASP A 238 -6.70 -14.43 -10.55
N ALA A 239 -6.43 -15.69 -10.18
CA ALA A 239 -6.77 -16.21 -8.85
C ALA A 239 -6.00 -15.49 -7.72
N TYR A 240 -4.69 -15.22 -7.89
CA TYR A 240 -3.91 -14.46 -6.91
C TYR A 240 -4.41 -13.03 -6.76
N LEU A 241 -4.68 -12.36 -7.88
CA LEU A 241 -5.20 -10.99 -7.86
C LEU A 241 -6.60 -10.92 -7.24
N ALA A 242 -7.47 -11.89 -7.54
CA ALA A 242 -8.79 -12.00 -6.92
C ALA A 242 -8.71 -12.26 -5.40
N ALA A 243 -7.77 -13.09 -4.96
CA ALA A 243 -7.53 -13.33 -3.52
C ALA A 243 -7.07 -12.05 -2.81
N LEU A 244 -6.16 -11.29 -3.42
CA LEU A 244 -5.72 -10.00 -2.89
C LEU A 244 -6.88 -8.99 -2.82
N GLU A 245 -7.69 -8.89 -3.88
CA GLU A 245 -8.88 -8.02 -3.90
C GLU A 245 -9.90 -8.41 -2.82
N ALA A 246 -10.17 -9.71 -2.68
CA ALA A 246 -11.09 -10.22 -1.67
C ALA A 246 -10.60 -9.90 -0.26
N ARG A 247 -9.29 -10.08 0.01
CA ARG A 247 -8.69 -9.76 1.30
C ARG A 247 -8.78 -8.28 1.61
N MET A 248 -8.44 -7.44 0.66
CA MET A 248 -8.60 -5.99 0.80
C MET A 248 -10.07 -5.61 1.09
N GLY A 249 -11.02 -6.24 0.40
CA GLY A 249 -12.45 -6.03 0.62
C GLY A 249 -12.89 -6.36 2.04
N GLN A 250 -12.45 -7.50 2.58
CA GLN A 250 -12.72 -7.90 3.97
C GLN A 250 -12.17 -6.87 4.97
N LEU A 251 -10.96 -6.39 4.74
CA LEU A 251 -10.29 -5.43 5.61
C LEU A 251 -10.96 -4.05 5.60
N ALA A 252 -11.61 -3.69 4.50
CA ALA A 252 -12.40 -2.47 4.38
C ALA A 252 -13.83 -2.60 4.95
N GLY A 253 -14.18 -3.72 5.56
CA GLY A 253 -15.53 -3.98 6.05
C GLY A 253 -16.55 -4.19 4.91
N HIS A 254 -16.07 -4.56 3.73
CA HIS A 254 -16.90 -4.88 2.58
C HIS A 254 -17.09 -6.40 2.48
N VAL A 255 -17.78 -6.99 3.44
CA VAL A 255 -18.20 -8.40 3.40
C VAL A 255 -19.50 -8.54 2.62
#